data_2835cf673fa748f66fd7d5b5ff3f80d0
#
_entry.id   2835cf673fa748f66fd7d5b5ff3f80d0
#
_cell.length_a   1.000
_cell.length_b   1.000
_cell.length_c   1.000
_cell.angle_alpha   90.00
_cell.angle_beta   90.00
_cell.angle_gamma   90.00
#
_symmetry.space_group_name_H-M   'P 1'
#
loop_
_entity.id
_entity.type
_entity.pdbx_description
1 polymer ?
#
loop_
_entity_poly.entity_id
_entity_poly.type
_entity_poly.pdbx_seq_one_letter_code
_entity_poly.pdbx_strand_id
1 'polypeptide(L)'
;SKANIALDWNTATSIDLAGRDVLQAVQTSVNPRVIQTKLIEAVAQDGIQVQAIALVTVRTDIARLVGSAGEDTVLARVGEGIVTAIGRARDYREVLEHPDNITQAVEATGLDSGTAYEILSIDICEIDVGSNIGARLQIDQANADKQIAQARAEQRRAEAVALQQSMRAKVQEMKAKVVEAEAE
;
A
#
# COMPACT_ATOMS: atom_id res chain seq x y z
N SER A 1 16.92 36.06 -26.42
CA SER A 1 16.56 35.12 -25.38
C SER A 1 17.65 35.10 -24.30
N LYS A 2 17.30 35.49 -23.07
CA LYS A 2 18.26 35.59 -21.94
C LYS A 2 18.73 34.23 -21.39
N ALA A 3 18.14 33.12 -21.84
CA ALA A 3 18.35 31.79 -21.22
C ALA A 3 19.18 30.83 -22.11
N ASN A 4 19.61 31.24 -23.28
CA ASN A 4 20.40 30.44 -24.26
C ASN A 4 19.84 29.01 -24.50
N ILE A 5 18.49 28.86 -24.41
CA ILE A 5 17.79 27.60 -24.64
C ILE A 5 17.53 27.48 -26.13
N ALA A 6 17.98 26.39 -26.74
CA ALA A 6 17.70 26.08 -28.15
C ALA A 6 16.23 25.58 -28.27
N LEU A 7 15.29 26.51 -28.21
CA LEU A 7 13.89 26.23 -28.46
C LEU A 7 13.58 26.59 -29.93
N ASP A 8 13.44 25.61 -30.79
CA ASP A 8 12.99 25.79 -32.17
C ASP A 8 11.46 25.96 -32.21
N TRP A 9 10.97 26.69 -33.23
CA TRP A 9 9.54 26.95 -33.44
C TRP A 9 8.74 25.64 -33.52
N ASN A 10 9.27 24.63 -34.20
CA ASN A 10 8.60 23.33 -34.32
C ASN A 10 8.44 22.64 -32.95
N THR A 11 9.44 22.70 -32.09
CA THR A 11 9.39 22.14 -30.73
C THR A 11 8.40 22.89 -29.89
N ALA A 12 8.37 24.24 -29.93
CA ALA A 12 7.40 25.05 -29.20
C ALA A 12 5.95 24.74 -29.62
N THR A 13 5.72 24.63 -30.93
CA THR A 13 4.40 24.27 -31.48
C THR A 13 3.99 22.85 -31.08
N SER A 14 4.91 21.91 -31.07
CA SER A 14 4.65 20.53 -30.65
C SER A 14 4.30 20.42 -29.15
N ILE A 15 4.92 21.24 -28.30
CA ILE A 15 4.63 21.32 -26.87
C ILE A 15 3.22 21.88 -26.65
N ASP A 16 2.85 22.94 -27.35
CA ASP A 16 1.54 23.58 -27.29
C ASP A 16 0.43 22.63 -27.78
N LEU A 17 0.66 21.95 -28.92
CA LEU A 17 -0.25 20.92 -29.44
C LEU A 17 -0.42 19.72 -28.50
N ALA A 18 0.59 19.40 -27.70
CA ALA A 18 0.50 18.38 -26.66
C ALA A 18 -0.27 18.87 -25.41
N GLY A 19 -0.80 20.09 -25.42
CA GLY A 19 -1.56 20.67 -24.30
C GLY A 19 -0.72 21.06 -23.10
N ARG A 20 0.59 21.28 -23.30
CA ARG A 20 1.51 21.71 -22.25
C ARG A 20 1.87 23.18 -22.38
N ASP A 21 1.96 23.89 -21.25
CA ASP A 21 2.37 25.29 -21.22
C ASP A 21 3.86 25.42 -21.55
N VAL A 22 4.16 26.00 -22.71
CA VAL A 22 5.53 26.24 -23.21
C VAL A 22 6.29 27.17 -22.26
N LEU A 23 5.63 28.21 -21.74
CA LEU A 23 6.26 29.17 -20.84
C LEU A 23 6.66 28.52 -19.52
N GLN A 24 5.77 27.73 -18.94
CA GLN A 24 6.04 26.98 -17.72
C GLN A 24 7.17 25.97 -17.93
N ALA A 25 7.18 25.24 -19.04
CA ALA A 25 8.22 24.29 -19.37
C ALA A 25 9.61 24.97 -19.47
N VAL A 26 9.69 26.12 -20.14
CA VAL A 26 10.93 26.91 -20.24
C VAL A 26 11.35 27.46 -18.87
N GLN A 27 10.42 27.94 -18.07
CA GLN A 27 10.72 28.43 -16.72
C GLN A 27 11.28 27.31 -15.83
N THR A 28 10.65 26.13 -15.85
CA THR A 28 11.08 24.98 -15.03
C THR A 28 12.38 24.34 -15.54
N SER A 29 12.71 24.51 -16.80
CA SER A 29 14.02 24.06 -17.33
C SER A 29 15.20 24.92 -16.84
N VAL A 30 14.94 26.20 -16.55
CA VAL A 30 15.95 27.12 -16.02
C VAL A 30 15.98 27.13 -14.51
N ASN A 31 14.80 27.14 -13.89
CA ASN A 31 14.62 27.16 -12.45
C ASN A 31 13.94 25.86 -12.01
N PRO A 32 14.65 24.97 -11.33
CA PRO A 32 14.06 23.75 -10.79
C PRO A 32 12.85 24.06 -9.92
N ARG A 33 11.86 23.16 -9.96
CA ARG A 33 10.62 23.27 -9.20
C ARG A 33 10.54 22.14 -8.18
N VAL A 34 10.06 22.47 -6.99
CA VAL A 34 9.77 21.48 -5.98
C VAL A 34 8.31 21.05 -6.10
N ILE A 35 8.09 19.76 -6.19
CA ILE A 35 6.78 19.12 -6.16
C ILE A 35 6.68 18.24 -4.93
N GLN A 36 5.49 18.21 -4.32
CA GLN A 36 5.24 17.43 -3.10
C GLN A 36 4.43 16.18 -3.44
N THR A 37 4.81 15.04 -2.86
CA THR A 37 4.01 13.83 -2.95
C THR A 37 2.76 13.96 -2.08
N LYS A 38 1.74 13.17 -2.38
CA LYS A 38 0.66 12.92 -1.44
C LYS A 38 1.21 12.12 -0.25
N LEU A 39 0.42 11.98 0.82
CA LEU A 39 0.74 11.11 1.92
C LEU A 39 0.92 9.68 1.40
N ILE A 40 2.10 9.11 1.63
CA ILE A 40 2.47 7.76 1.24
C ILE A 40 2.43 6.90 2.49
N GLU A 41 1.67 5.82 2.44
CA GLU A 41 1.54 4.87 3.54
C GLU A 41 2.16 3.53 3.15
N ALA A 42 3.03 3.02 3.99
CA ALA A 42 3.66 1.72 3.80
C ALA A 42 3.82 0.99 5.14
N VAL A 43 4.02 -0.32 5.09
CA VAL A 43 4.19 -1.14 6.29
C VAL A 43 5.60 -1.73 6.29
N ALA A 44 6.36 -1.51 7.37
CA ALA A 44 7.66 -2.11 7.57
C ALA A 44 7.53 -3.61 7.93
N GLN A 45 8.64 -4.36 7.93
CA GLN A 45 8.61 -5.81 8.18
C GLN A 45 8.11 -6.18 9.58
N ASP A 46 8.22 -5.27 10.55
CA ASP A 46 7.68 -5.42 11.91
C ASP A 46 6.16 -5.28 12.00
N GLY A 47 5.49 -4.96 10.89
CA GLY A 47 4.04 -4.79 10.80
C GLY A 47 3.54 -3.43 11.26
N ILE A 48 4.43 -2.46 11.47
CA ILE A 48 4.08 -1.09 11.81
C ILE A 48 3.93 -0.25 10.54
N GLN A 49 2.82 0.47 10.46
CA GLN A 49 2.57 1.40 9.37
C GLN A 49 3.41 2.66 9.55
N VAL A 50 4.07 3.08 8.49
CA VAL A 50 4.81 4.34 8.41
C VAL A 50 4.16 5.20 7.33
N GLN A 51 3.97 6.47 7.65
CA GLN A 51 3.45 7.48 6.75
C GLN A 51 4.58 8.45 6.41
N ALA A 52 4.73 8.79 5.13
CA ALA A 52 5.78 9.69 4.69
C ALA A 52 5.28 10.67 3.63
N ILE A 53 5.85 11.88 3.64
CA ILE A 53 5.68 12.89 2.60
C ILE A 53 7.07 13.28 2.09
N ALA A 54 7.22 13.28 0.77
CA ALA A 54 8.47 13.65 0.14
C ALA A 54 8.32 14.90 -0.74
N LEU A 55 9.37 15.70 -0.77
CA LEU A 55 9.57 16.81 -1.69
C LEU A 55 10.53 16.37 -2.78
N VAL A 56 10.11 16.52 -4.02
CA VAL A 56 10.90 16.14 -5.19
C VAL A 56 11.27 17.40 -5.95
N THR A 57 12.56 17.66 -6.06
CA THR A 57 13.05 18.77 -6.89
C THR A 57 13.26 18.27 -8.29
N VAL A 58 12.53 18.84 -9.25
CA VAL A 58 12.57 18.44 -10.65
C VAL A 58 12.95 19.60 -11.55
N ARG A 59 13.60 19.25 -12.66
CA ARG A 59 13.90 20.16 -13.76
C ARG A 59 13.28 19.60 -15.04
N THR A 60 12.65 20.44 -15.85
CA THR A 60 12.06 20.02 -17.12
C THR A 60 13.16 19.89 -18.20
N ASP A 61 13.22 18.74 -18.85
CA ASP A 61 13.97 18.54 -20.08
C ASP A 61 13.06 18.83 -21.28
N ILE A 62 13.29 19.99 -21.91
CA ILE A 62 12.48 20.45 -23.04
C ILE A 62 12.56 19.49 -24.23
N ALA A 63 13.71 18.84 -24.44
CA ALA A 63 13.89 17.90 -25.53
C ALA A 63 13.03 16.64 -25.39
N ARG A 64 12.71 16.27 -24.16
CA ARG A 64 11.89 15.08 -23.84
C ARG A 64 10.41 15.42 -23.58
N LEU A 65 10.01 16.68 -23.67
CA LEU A 65 8.70 17.13 -23.24
C LEU A 65 7.56 16.56 -24.09
N VAL A 66 7.79 16.39 -25.39
CA VAL A 66 6.80 15.86 -26.33
C VAL A 66 6.78 14.33 -26.27
N GLY A 67 5.61 13.75 -25.99
CA GLY A 67 5.41 12.29 -25.93
C GLY A 67 5.89 11.61 -24.65
N SER A 68 6.36 12.38 -23.65
CA SER A 68 6.79 11.82 -22.37
C SER A 68 5.72 11.94 -21.28
N ALA A 69 5.89 11.16 -20.21
CA ALA A 69 5.01 11.18 -19.06
C ALA A 69 5.12 12.50 -18.27
N GLY A 70 4.04 12.89 -17.61
CA GLY A 70 3.93 14.12 -16.84
C GLY A 70 4.45 14.00 -15.41
N GLU A 71 4.26 15.09 -14.66
CA GLU A 71 4.63 15.25 -13.25
C GLU A 71 4.00 14.16 -12.35
N ASP A 72 2.72 13.82 -12.61
CA ASP A 72 2.02 12.78 -11.86
C ASP A 72 2.73 11.41 -11.94
N THR A 73 3.34 11.10 -13.08
CA THR A 73 4.09 9.85 -13.25
C THR A 73 5.37 9.83 -12.42
N VAL A 74 6.07 10.97 -12.34
CA VAL A 74 7.25 11.10 -11.47
C VAL A 74 6.84 10.89 -10.02
N LEU A 75 5.78 11.57 -9.57
CA LEU A 75 5.26 11.44 -8.21
C LEU A 75 4.82 10.00 -7.89
N ALA A 76 4.15 9.33 -8.83
CA ALA A 76 3.73 7.93 -8.64
C ALA A 76 4.93 7.00 -8.49
N ARG A 77 5.97 7.15 -9.30
CA ARG A 77 7.19 6.33 -9.23
C ARG A 77 7.98 6.59 -7.96
N VAL A 78 8.11 7.86 -7.55
CA VAL A 78 8.74 8.21 -6.27
C VAL A 78 7.96 7.58 -5.12
N GLY A 79 6.63 7.68 -5.15
CA GLY A 79 5.78 7.03 -4.15
C GLY A 79 6.00 5.52 -4.09
N GLU A 80 6.03 4.83 -5.22
CA GLU A 80 6.32 3.39 -5.32
C GLU A 80 7.71 3.04 -4.76
N GLY A 81 8.71 3.86 -5.10
CA GLY A 81 10.06 3.69 -4.55
C GLY A 81 10.10 3.81 -3.03
N ILE A 82 9.43 4.82 -2.46
CA ILE A 82 9.31 5.01 -1.01
C ILE A 82 8.60 3.83 -0.34
N VAL A 83 7.45 3.39 -0.87
CA VAL A 83 6.73 2.21 -0.36
C VAL A 83 7.63 0.97 -0.37
N THR A 84 8.39 0.77 -1.45
CA THR A 84 9.31 -0.37 -1.57
C THR A 84 10.47 -0.27 -0.56
N ALA A 85 11.01 0.92 -0.35
CA ALA A 85 12.10 1.15 0.60
C ALA A 85 11.63 0.91 2.04
N ILE A 86 10.47 1.46 2.43
CA ILE A 86 9.87 1.23 3.75
C ILE A 86 9.55 -0.26 3.96
N GLY A 87 8.98 -0.93 2.97
CA GLY A 87 8.64 -2.36 3.05
C GLY A 87 9.86 -3.28 3.18
N ARG A 88 11.07 -2.82 2.82
CA ARG A 88 12.33 -3.53 3.01
C ARG A 88 12.98 -3.27 4.37
N ALA A 89 12.62 -2.16 5.03
CA ALA A 89 13.14 -1.83 6.36
C ALA A 89 12.69 -2.88 7.38
N ARG A 90 13.59 -3.27 8.28
CA ARG A 90 13.32 -4.31 9.29
C ARG A 90 12.30 -3.84 10.31
N ASP A 91 12.45 -2.60 10.74
CA ASP A 91 11.54 -1.98 11.68
C ASP A 91 11.32 -0.49 11.32
N TYR A 92 10.26 0.10 11.88
CA TYR A 92 9.92 1.50 11.66
C TYR A 92 10.99 2.47 12.18
N ARG A 93 11.82 2.07 13.17
CA ARG A 93 12.88 2.90 13.75
C ARG A 93 14.00 3.13 12.76
N GLU A 94 14.36 2.09 11.99
CA GLU A 94 15.35 2.22 10.91
C GLU A 94 14.93 3.30 9.90
N VAL A 95 13.62 3.37 9.61
CA VAL A 95 13.05 4.39 8.72
C VAL A 95 13.13 5.79 9.32
N LEU A 96 12.83 5.93 10.62
CA LEU A 96 12.86 7.22 11.33
C LEU A 96 14.27 7.74 11.58
N GLU A 97 15.20 6.85 11.90
CA GLU A 97 16.58 7.21 12.23
C GLU A 97 17.42 7.54 10.99
N HIS A 98 17.10 6.88 9.86
CA HIS A 98 17.87 6.97 8.63
C HIS A 98 16.99 7.20 7.39
N PRO A 99 16.26 8.33 7.29
CA PRO A 99 15.45 8.65 6.13
C PRO A 99 16.27 8.74 4.83
N ASP A 100 17.56 9.08 4.94
CA ASP A 100 18.48 9.14 3.80
C ASP A 100 18.63 7.81 3.07
N ASN A 101 18.48 6.67 3.77
CA ASN A 101 18.51 5.34 3.15
C ASN A 101 17.36 5.16 2.17
N ILE A 102 16.18 5.73 2.48
CA ILE A 102 15.01 5.70 1.60
C ILE A 102 15.29 6.55 0.37
N THR A 103 15.79 7.76 0.55
CA THR A 103 16.16 8.66 -0.54
C THR A 103 17.14 7.99 -1.50
N GLN A 104 18.23 7.40 -0.99
CA GLN A 104 19.22 6.70 -1.81
C GLN A 104 18.63 5.49 -2.54
N ALA A 105 17.77 4.71 -1.88
CA ALA A 105 17.12 3.55 -2.49
C ALA A 105 16.17 3.96 -3.62
N VAL A 106 15.50 5.09 -3.47
CA VAL A 106 14.58 5.64 -4.47
C VAL A 106 15.35 6.24 -5.66
N GLU A 107 16.41 7.01 -5.42
CA GLU A 107 17.27 7.59 -6.46
C GLU A 107 17.95 6.50 -7.32
N ALA A 108 18.37 5.41 -6.70
CA ALA A 108 19.00 4.28 -7.40
C ALA A 108 18.07 3.58 -8.41
N THR A 109 16.77 3.84 -8.37
CA THR A 109 15.77 3.17 -9.24
C THR A 109 15.63 3.82 -10.63
N GLY A 110 16.27 4.98 -10.91
CA GLY A 110 16.21 5.65 -12.22
C GLY A 110 14.79 6.09 -12.59
N LEU A 111 14.14 6.81 -11.71
CA LEU A 111 12.71 7.17 -11.77
C LEU A 111 12.35 8.15 -12.88
N ASP A 112 13.32 8.87 -13.41
CA ASP A 112 13.20 9.87 -14.49
C ASP A 112 13.08 9.25 -15.88
N SER A 113 13.32 7.95 -16.00
CA SER A 113 13.29 7.24 -17.29
C SER A 113 11.92 7.36 -17.97
N GLY A 114 11.90 7.90 -19.21
CA GLY A 114 10.67 8.08 -20.00
C GLY A 114 9.76 9.21 -19.52
N THR A 115 10.26 10.12 -18.67
CA THR A 115 9.56 11.34 -18.25
C THR A 115 10.20 12.58 -18.88
N ALA A 116 9.45 13.70 -18.87
CA ALA A 116 9.97 15.01 -19.27
C ALA A 116 10.80 15.68 -18.17
N TYR A 117 10.96 15.04 -17.04
CA TYR A 117 11.57 15.63 -15.87
C TYR A 117 12.84 14.88 -15.48
N GLU A 118 13.84 15.65 -15.10
CA GLU A 118 15.04 15.19 -14.43
C GLU A 118 14.87 15.42 -12.91
N ILE A 119 15.05 14.39 -12.12
CA ILE A 119 14.98 14.48 -10.66
C ILE A 119 16.35 14.94 -10.16
N LEU A 120 16.38 16.06 -9.44
CA LEU A 120 17.61 16.62 -8.88
C LEU A 120 17.82 16.21 -7.42
N SER A 121 16.75 16.14 -6.63
CA SER A 121 16.77 15.62 -5.25
C SER A 121 15.41 15.09 -4.86
N ILE A 122 15.42 14.17 -3.90
CA ILE A 122 14.24 13.64 -3.22
C ILE A 122 14.49 13.80 -1.74
N ASP A 123 13.70 14.63 -1.08
CA ASP A 123 13.86 14.96 0.34
C ASP A 123 12.61 14.50 1.09
N ILE A 124 12.76 13.64 2.08
CA ILE A 124 11.64 13.22 2.94
C ILE A 124 11.47 14.28 4.02
N CYS A 125 10.35 14.99 3.98
CA CYS A 125 10.10 16.12 4.88
C CYS A 125 9.27 15.77 6.11
N GLU A 126 8.50 14.68 6.05
CA GLU A 126 7.64 14.26 7.15
C GLU A 126 7.58 12.73 7.18
N ILE A 127 7.81 12.18 8.36
CA ILE A 127 7.66 10.74 8.62
C ILE A 127 6.90 10.58 9.92
N ASP A 128 5.74 9.93 9.85
CA ASP A 128 4.91 9.61 10.99
C ASP A 128 4.71 8.10 11.14
N VAL A 129 4.51 7.67 12.40
CA VAL A 129 4.22 6.28 12.73
C VAL A 129 2.72 6.11 12.87
N GLY A 130 2.16 5.28 12.03
CA GLY A 130 0.75 4.92 12.04
C GLY A 130 0.43 3.75 13.00
N SER A 131 -0.57 2.97 12.64
CA SER A 131 -1.05 1.85 13.46
C SER A 131 -0.15 0.62 13.35
N ASN A 132 -0.11 -0.19 14.42
CA ASN A 132 0.49 -1.51 14.37
C ASN A 132 -0.48 -2.51 13.71
N ILE A 133 -0.35 -2.65 12.39
CA ILE A 133 -1.21 -3.52 11.57
C ILE A 133 -0.92 -4.99 11.89
N GLY A 134 0.34 -5.34 12.17
CA GLY A 134 0.74 -6.71 12.53
C GLY A 134 0.04 -7.20 13.80
N ALA A 135 0.03 -6.40 14.87
CA ALA A 135 -0.66 -6.74 16.10
C ALA A 135 -2.19 -6.85 15.90
N ARG A 136 -2.76 -5.96 15.09
CA ARG A 136 -4.19 -5.97 14.78
C ARG A 136 -4.60 -7.24 14.03
N LEU A 137 -3.82 -7.65 13.03
CA LEU A 137 -4.06 -8.91 12.32
C LEU A 137 -3.98 -10.13 13.24
N GLN A 138 -3.03 -10.16 14.19
CA GLN A 138 -2.93 -11.25 15.17
C GLN A 138 -4.16 -11.32 16.09
N ILE A 139 -4.68 -10.16 16.53
CA ILE A 139 -5.91 -10.10 17.34
C ILE A 139 -7.11 -10.59 16.52
N ASP A 140 -7.25 -10.16 15.28
CA ASP A 140 -8.34 -10.57 14.39
C ASP A 140 -8.27 -12.08 14.11
N GLN A 141 -7.09 -12.63 13.91
CA GLN A 141 -6.88 -14.06 13.73
C GLN A 141 -7.24 -14.85 14.98
N ALA A 142 -6.79 -14.41 16.15
CA ALA A 142 -7.14 -15.05 17.42
C ALA A 142 -8.66 -15.01 17.69
N ASN A 143 -9.33 -13.92 17.33
CA ASN A 143 -10.78 -13.81 17.43
C ASN A 143 -11.50 -14.79 16.47
N ALA A 144 -11.03 -14.92 15.24
CA ALA A 144 -11.54 -15.86 14.25
C ALA A 144 -11.37 -17.32 14.74
N ASP A 145 -10.20 -17.67 15.24
CA ASP A 145 -9.91 -19.00 15.80
C ASP A 145 -10.81 -19.32 17.00
N LYS A 146 -11.03 -18.34 17.88
CA LYS A 146 -11.96 -18.45 19.00
C LYS A 146 -13.40 -18.73 18.53
N GLN A 147 -13.87 -18.01 17.52
CA GLN A 147 -15.21 -18.22 16.95
C GLN A 147 -15.36 -19.61 16.35
N ILE A 148 -14.34 -20.08 15.61
CA ILE A 148 -14.32 -21.42 15.02
C ILE A 148 -14.35 -22.48 16.14
N ALA A 149 -13.56 -22.30 17.21
CA ALA A 149 -13.54 -23.21 18.34
C ALA A 149 -14.89 -23.24 19.07
N GLN A 150 -15.54 -22.09 19.25
CA GLN A 150 -16.87 -21.99 19.84
C GLN A 150 -17.92 -22.71 18.98
N ALA A 151 -17.95 -22.46 17.67
CA ALA A 151 -18.88 -23.13 16.77
C ALA A 151 -18.71 -24.66 16.78
N ARG A 152 -17.47 -25.15 16.78
CA ARG A 152 -17.17 -26.58 16.92
C ARG A 152 -17.62 -27.15 18.26
N ALA A 153 -17.50 -26.38 19.36
CA ALA A 153 -17.96 -26.83 20.69
C ALA A 153 -19.51 -26.90 20.76
N GLU A 154 -20.19 -25.93 20.16
CA GLU A 154 -21.66 -25.93 20.06
C GLU A 154 -22.15 -27.08 19.18
N GLN A 155 -21.50 -27.33 18.04
CA GLN A 155 -21.83 -28.49 17.20
C GLN A 155 -21.71 -29.82 18.00
N ARG A 156 -20.60 -30.03 18.71
CA ARG A 156 -20.40 -31.24 19.52
C ARG A 156 -21.45 -31.35 20.64
N ARG A 157 -21.85 -30.22 21.27
CA ARG A 157 -22.93 -30.22 22.26
C ARG A 157 -24.27 -30.61 21.63
N ALA A 158 -24.59 -30.04 20.47
CA ALA A 158 -25.82 -30.37 19.74
C ALA A 158 -25.84 -31.84 19.33
N GLU A 159 -24.74 -32.40 18.82
CA GLU A 159 -24.59 -33.81 18.49
C GLU A 159 -24.76 -34.70 19.72
N ALA A 160 -24.15 -34.33 20.86
CA ALA A 160 -24.30 -35.07 22.11
C ALA A 160 -25.74 -35.07 22.63
N VAL A 161 -26.44 -33.92 22.58
CA VAL A 161 -27.86 -33.81 22.95
C VAL A 161 -28.75 -34.65 22.02
N ALA A 162 -28.52 -34.60 20.71
CA ALA A 162 -29.24 -35.39 19.73
C ALA A 162 -29.03 -36.89 19.97
N LEU A 163 -27.80 -37.33 20.27
CA LEU A 163 -27.50 -38.71 20.63
C LEU A 163 -28.22 -39.13 21.92
N GLN A 164 -28.20 -38.27 22.95
CA GLN A 164 -28.90 -38.55 24.22
C GLN A 164 -30.41 -38.68 24.01
N GLN A 165 -31.01 -37.84 23.19
CA GLN A 165 -32.43 -37.91 22.85
C GLN A 165 -32.75 -39.19 22.08
N SER A 166 -31.96 -39.59 21.11
CA SER A 166 -32.13 -40.81 20.35
C SER A 166 -32.01 -42.06 21.22
N MET A 167 -31.07 -42.05 22.17
CA MET A 167 -30.94 -43.15 23.13
C MET A 167 -32.14 -43.25 24.09
N ARG A 168 -32.65 -42.08 24.56
CA ARG A 168 -33.89 -42.07 25.39
C ARG A 168 -35.11 -42.62 24.62
N ALA A 169 -35.26 -42.24 23.35
CA ALA A 169 -36.33 -42.76 22.50
C ALA A 169 -36.24 -44.28 22.32
N LYS A 170 -35.03 -44.80 22.07
CA LYS A 170 -34.81 -46.26 21.98
C LYS A 170 -35.13 -47.00 23.29
N VAL A 171 -34.76 -46.42 24.43
CA VAL A 171 -35.11 -47.03 25.74
C VAL A 171 -36.62 -47.07 25.95
N GLN A 172 -37.36 -46.04 25.57
CA GLN A 172 -38.81 -46.04 25.62
C GLN A 172 -39.46 -47.06 24.69
N GLU A 173 -38.95 -47.13 23.45
CA GLU A 173 -39.39 -48.15 22.47
C GLU A 173 -39.18 -49.57 22.99
N MET A 174 -37.99 -49.84 23.58
CA MET A 174 -37.71 -51.15 24.18
C MET A 174 -38.60 -51.45 25.36
N LYS A 175 -38.91 -50.47 26.24
CA LYS A 175 -39.85 -50.64 27.33
C LYS A 175 -41.27 -50.94 26.84
N ALA A 176 -41.71 -50.24 25.77
CA ALA A 176 -43.02 -50.55 25.17
C ALA A 176 -43.11 -51.98 24.64
N LYS A 177 -42.06 -52.46 23.96
CA LYS A 177 -41.98 -53.85 23.45
C LYS A 177 -41.97 -54.91 24.60
N VAL A 178 -41.35 -54.61 25.74
CA VAL A 178 -41.36 -55.48 26.91
C VAL A 178 -42.76 -55.57 27.49
N VAL A 179 -43.47 -54.46 27.66
CA VAL A 179 -44.85 -54.45 28.15
C VAL A 179 -45.81 -55.17 27.18
N GLU A 180 -45.61 -55.05 25.90
CA GLU A 180 -46.37 -55.74 24.85
C GLU A 180 -46.18 -57.28 24.96
N ALA A 181 -44.93 -57.72 25.19
CA ALA A 181 -44.58 -59.14 25.33
C ALA A 181 -45.00 -59.75 26.67
N GLU A 182 -45.22 -58.92 27.71
CA GLU A 182 -45.79 -59.39 29.01
C GLU A 182 -47.30 -59.44 28.99
N ALA A 183 -47.97 -58.81 28.02
CA ALA A 183 -49.45 -58.81 27.87
C ALA A 183 -49.98 -59.90 26.94
N GLU A 184 -49.16 -60.65 26.27
CA GLU A 184 -49.49 -61.86 25.54
C GLU A 184 -49.28 -63.12 26.38
#